data_7ae1fd49f0ac34045bd08d65d4c7dcb6
#
_entry.id   7ae1fd49f0ac34045bd08d65d4c7dcb6
#
_cell.length_a   1.000
_cell.length_b   1.000
_cell.length_c   1.000
_cell.angle_alpha   90.00
_cell.angle_beta   90.00
_cell.angle_gamma   90.00
#
_symmetry.space_group_name_H-M   'P 1'
#
loop_
_entity.id
_entity.type
_entity.pdbx_description
1 polymer ?
#
loop_
_entity_poly.entity_id
_entity_poly.type
_entity_poly.pdbx_seq_one_letter_code
_entity_poly.pdbx_strand_id
1 'polypeptide(L)'
;VTHILTGSQLMTKRLLDALTLHFPMSRTILYYGASELSYVSYIDGKDILLHPNAVGRPFPGISISIRDEEIYVDTPYAVEGTSHPLTCHDMGRLDEEGMLYFLGRREDQYHIKGNHVSRQKVLSHLLMLPGVEEAEVIGEKQANGDDRLIAFLSGEMPASEAALLRLLAEKLRPWEIPHRILRVASIPKTSTGKTDRKRLLAMAKAVSLGGGK
;
A
#
# COMPACT_ATOMS: atom_id res chain seq x y z
N VAL A 1 8.89 0.82 27.28
CA VAL A 1 8.20 1.52 26.17
C VAL A 1 6.70 1.29 26.32
N THR A 2 5.90 2.36 26.38
CA THR A 2 4.44 2.28 26.55
C THR A 2 3.69 2.45 25.23
N HIS A 3 4.29 3.17 24.28
CA HIS A 3 3.71 3.42 22.96
C HIS A 3 4.76 3.28 21.88
N ILE A 4 4.38 2.68 20.75
CA ILE A 4 5.16 2.59 19.52
C ILE A 4 4.38 3.32 18.45
N LEU A 5 4.93 4.42 17.93
CA LEU A 5 4.37 5.17 16.82
C LEU A 5 5.08 4.75 15.54
N THR A 6 4.31 4.43 14.52
CA THR A 6 4.83 4.05 13.19
C THR A 6 4.06 4.78 12.10
N GLY A 7 4.71 5.08 11.00
CA GLY A 7 4.13 5.77 9.85
C GLY A 7 4.90 5.48 8.57
N SER A 8 4.52 6.11 7.47
CA SER A 8 5.20 6.07 6.17
C SER A 8 5.23 4.72 5.44
N GLN A 9 4.79 3.64 6.06
CA GLN A 9 4.75 2.30 5.46
C GLN A 9 3.46 1.57 5.86
N LEU A 10 3.06 0.59 5.05
CA LEU A 10 2.01 -0.35 5.42
C LEU A 10 2.44 -1.15 6.66
N MET A 11 1.56 -1.19 7.66
CA MET A 11 1.70 -2.12 8.77
C MET A 11 1.32 -3.52 8.30
N THR A 12 2.30 -4.41 8.23
CA THR A 12 2.05 -5.83 7.94
C THR A 12 1.78 -6.61 9.22
N LYS A 13 1.07 -7.74 9.10
CA LYS A 13 0.86 -8.65 10.24
C LYS A 13 2.20 -9.06 10.87
N ARG A 14 3.20 -9.40 10.05
CA ARG A 14 4.55 -9.78 10.54
C ARG A 14 5.19 -8.69 11.38
N LEU A 15 5.12 -7.43 10.92
CA LEU A 15 5.69 -6.31 11.68
C LEU A 15 4.93 -6.11 12.99
N LEU A 16 3.61 -6.17 12.96
CA LEU A 16 2.79 -6.04 14.17
C LEU A 16 3.06 -7.17 15.16
N ASP A 17 3.14 -8.42 14.69
CA ASP A 17 3.47 -9.58 15.52
C ASP A 17 4.88 -9.43 16.15
N ALA A 18 5.86 -8.99 15.37
CA ALA A 18 7.22 -8.75 15.88
C ALA A 18 7.25 -7.64 16.94
N LEU A 19 6.54 -6.54 16.72
CA LEU A 19 6.42 -5.45 17.68
C LEU A 19 5.73 -5.94 18.98
N THR A 20 4.67 -6.71 18.87
CA THR A 20 3.95 -7.28 20.01
C THR A 20 4.83 -8.26 20.80
N LEU A 21 5.61 -9.08 20.09
CA LEU A 21 6.53 -10.04 20.73
C LEU A 21 7.64 -9.35 21.53
N HIS A 22 8.26 -8.32 20.94
CA HIS A 22 9.39 -7.62 21.57
C HIS A 22 8.95 -6.56 22.60
N PHE A 23 7.74 -6.04 22.46
CA PHE A 23 7.19 -4.98 23.32
C PHE A 23 5.75 -5.31 23.75
N PRO A 24 5.53 -6.39 24.50
CA PRO A 24 4.19 -6.91 24.81
C PRO A 24 3.31 -5.96 25.61
N MET A 25 3.91 -5.02 26.35
CA MET A 25 3.20 -4.01 27.14
C MET A 25 3.00 -2.69 26.41
N SER A 26 3.39 -2.61 25.12
CA SER A 26 3.30 -1.39 24.34
C SER A 26 2.05 -1.37 23.47
N ARG A 27 1.43 -0.20 23.35
CA ARG A 27 0.40 0.07 22.37
C ARG A 27 1.06 0.51 21.06
N THR A 28 0.82 -0.23 19.98
CA THR A 28 1.28 0.15 18.64
C THR A 28 0.22 1.02 17.97
N ILE A 29 0.65 2.15 17.43
CA ILE A 29 -0.22 3.11 16.72
C ILE A 29 0.41 3.38 15.36
N LEU A 30 -0.36 3.14 14.29
CA LEU A 30 -0.03 3.63 12.96
C LEU A 30 -0.64 5.02 12.78
N TYR A 31 0.16 5.98 12.33
CA TYR A 31 -0.34 7.29 11.97
C TYR A 31 -0.11 7.57 10.48
N TYR A 32 -1.02 8.35 9.90
CA TYR A 32 -0.90 8.91 8.57
C TYR A 32 -0.64 10.42 8.68
N GLY A 33 0.23 10.91 7.81
CA GLY A 33 0.58 12.31 7.71
C GLY A 33 1.61 12.55 6.60
N ALA A 34 1.91 13.80 6.38
CA ALA A 34 2.91 14.26 5.42
C ALA A 34 3.71 15.41 6.02
N SER A 35 4.87 15.72 5.44
CA SER A 35 5.71 16.83 5.92
C SER A 35 4.96 18.16 5.94
N GLU A 36 4.07 18.36 4.98
CA GLU A 36 3.27 19.56 4.78
C GLU A 36 2.06 19.65 5.71
N LEU A 37 1.56 18.49 6.18
CA LEU A 37 0.32 18.35 6.95
C LEU A 37 0.57 17.98 8.41
N SER A 38 1.81 17.60 8.77
CA SER A 38 2.14 16.97 10.04
C SER A 38 1.39 15.63 10.20
N TYR A 39 0.87 15.32 11.37
CA TYR A 39 0.05 14.13 11.62
C TYR A 39 -1.42 14.43 11.31
N VAL A 40 -2.10 13.52 10.64
CA VAL A 40 -3.47 13.68 10.15
C VAL A 40 -4.44 12.73 10.85
N SER A 41 -4.16 11.44 10.81
CA SER A 41 -5.01 10.41 11.39
C SER A 41 -4.18 9.29 12.03
N TYR A 42 -4.84 8.46 12.84
CA TYR A 42 -4.20 7.32 13.49
C TYR A 42 -5.15 6.15 13.67
N ILE A 43 -4.59 4.94 13.71
CA ILE A 43 -5.29 3.68 13.99
C ILE A 43 -4.49 2.86 15.00
N ASP A 44 -5.19 2.15 15.88
CA ASP A 44 -4.58 1.22 16.84
C ASP A 44 -4.10 -0.04 16.12
N GLY A 45 -2.95 -0.56 16.53
CA GLY A 45 -2.34 -1.74 15.92
C GLY A 45 -3.24 -2.96 15.89
N LYS A 46 -4.07 -3.16 16.92
CA LYS A 46 -5.04 -4.27 16.97
C LYS A 46 -6.13 -4.17 15.90
N ASP A 47 -6.45 -2.95 15.44
CA ASP A 47 -7.52 -2.70 14.47
C ASP A 47 -6.98 -2.68 13.03
N ILE A 48 -5.66 -2.52 12.82
CA ILE A 48 -5.04 -2.42 11.49
C ILE A 48 -5.33 -3.66 10.62
N LEU A 49 -5.26 -4.85 11.20
CA LEU A 49 -5.46 -6.10 10.47
C LEU A 49 -6.92 -6.36 10.11
N LEU A 50 -7.86 -5.72 10.82
CA LEU A 50 -9.30 -5.81 10.55
C LEU A 50 -9.71 -4.86 9.42
N HIS A 51 -8.94 -3.78 9.22
CA HIS A 51 -9.24 -2.72 8.26
C HIS A 51 -8.07 -2.50 7.29
N PRO A 52 -7.90 -3.36 6.27
CA PRO A 52 -6.82 -3.22 5.28
C PRO A 52 -6.84 -1.83 4.62
N ASN A 53 -5.67 -1.19 4.54
CA ASN A 53 -5.46 0.18 4.07
C ASN A 53 -6.06 1.30 4.94
N ALA A 54 -6.70 0.98 6.07
CA ALA A 54 -7.11 2.02 7.00
C ALA A 54 -5.88 2.70 7.61
N VAL A 55 -5.94 4.02 7.65
CA VAL A 55 -4.96 4.88 8.32
C VAL A 55 -5.60 5.63 9.50
N GLY A 56 -6.83 5.25 9.82
CA GLY A 56 -7.49 5.59 11.06
C GLY A 56 -8.39 6.81 11.00
N ARG A 57 -8.69 7.32 12.19
CA ARG A 57 -9.54 8.50 12.36
C ARG A 57 -8.69 9.74 12.57
N PRO A 58 -9.20 10.93 12.19
CA PRO A 58 -8.44 12.16 12.36
C PRO A 58 -8.09 12.41 13.82
N PHE A 59 -6.93 13.01 14.07
CA PHE A 59 -6.61 13.54 15.38
C PHE A 59 -7.57 14.67 15.76
N PRO A 60 -7.77 14.95 17.06
CA PRO A 60 -8.59 16.06 17.50
C PRO A 60 -8.21 17.39 16.85
N GLY A 61 -9.19 18.14 16.35
CA GLY A 61 -8.98 19.41 15.68
C GLY A 61 -8.61 19.31 14.21
N ILE A 62 -8.55 18.11 13.63
CA ILE A 62 -8.27 17.88 12.21
C ILE A 62 -9.57 17.46 11.50
N SER A 63 -9.84 18.05 10.35
CA SER A 63 -10.94 17.68 9.49
C SER A 63 -10.44 17.10 8.17
N ILE A 64 -11.07 16.02 7.72
CA ILE A 64 -10.76 15.34 6.47
C ILE A 64 -11.98 15.37 5.56
N SER A 65 -11.78 15.73 4.31
CA SER A 65 -12.80 15.62 3.27
C SER A 65 -12.23 14.91 2.05
N ILE A 66 -13.10 14.23 1.29
CA ILE A 66 -12.73 13.54 0.05
C ILE A 66 -13.40 14.27 -1.12
N ARG A 67 -12.61 14.62 -2.15
CA ARG A 67 -13.10 15.23 -3.39
C ARG A 67 -12.44 14.50 -4.55
N ASP A 68 -13.22 13.92 -5.45
CA ASP A 68 -12.72 13.12 -6.58
C ASP A 68 -11.71 12.05 -6.15
N GLU A 69 -12.05 11.33 -5.05
CA GLU A 69 -11.19 10.32 -4.38
C GLU A 69 -9.90 10.89 -3.78
N GLU A 70 -9.63 12.18 -3.82
CA GLU A 70 -8.45 12.81 -3.26
C GLU A 70 -8.71 13.29 -1.83
N ILE A 71 -7.71 13.11 -0.97
CA ILE A 71 -7.76 13.49 0.45
C ILE A 71 -7.42 14.96 0.59
N TYR A 72 -8.34 15.72 1.19
CA TYR A 72 -8.15 17.11 1.62
C TYR A 72 -8.20 17.18 3.14
N VAL A 73 -7.25 17.89 3.71
CA VAL A 73 -7.06 17.99 5.15
C VAL A 73 -7.09 19.45 5.57
N ASP A 74 -7.90 19.74 6.57
CA ASP A 74 -7.86 21.01 7.30
C ASP A 74 -7.28 20.75 8.68
N THR A 75 -6.11 21.34 8.97
CA THR A 75 -5.32 21.07 10.16
C THR A 75 -4.62 22.34 10.66
N PRO A 76 -4.64 22.59 11.97
CA PRO A 76 -3.89 23.72 12.55
C PRO A 76 -2.37 23.49 12.57
N TYR A 77 -1.90 22.31 12.16
CA TYR A 77 -0.49 21.90 12.21
C TYR A 77 0.19 21.91 10.85
N ALA A 78 -0.47 22.45 9.82
CA ALA A 78 0.10 22.58 8.49
C ALA A 78 1.26 23.58 8.47
N VAL A 79 2.09 23.48 7.44
CA VAL A 79 3.18 24.44 7.21
C VAL A 79 2.60 25.84 7.06
N GLU A 80 3.21 26.80 7.74
CA GLU A 80 2.78 28.20 7.74
C GLU A 80 2.75 28.80 6.31
N GLY A 81 1.69 29.54 6.02
CA GLY A 81 1.51 30.18 4.69
C GLY A 81 0.82 29.29 3.65
N THR A 82 0.36 28.10 4.02
CA THR A 82 -0.41 27.23 3.13
C THR A 82 -1.91 27.59 3.17
N SER A 83 -2.61 27.43 2.03
CA SER A 83 -4.08 27.59 1.97
C SER A 83 -4.78 26.32 2.40
N HIS A 84 -5.89 26.44 3.14
CA HIS A 84 -6.69 25.32 3.63
C HIS A 84 -8.00 25.15 2.83
N PRO A 85 -8.52 23.92 2.69
CA PRO A 85 -7.90 22.66 3.03
C PRO A 85 -6.76 22.28 2.07
N LEU A 86 -5.76 21.58 2.58
CA LEU A 86 -4.57 21.13 1.86
C LEU A 86 -4.74 19.72 1.29
N THR A 87 -4.06 19.43 0.18
CA THR A 87 -3.89 18.08 -0.33
C THR A 87 -2.43 17.80 -0.66
N CYS A 88 -2.00 16.57 -0.47
CA CYS A 88 -0.74 16.03 -0.95
C CYS A 88 -0.93 15.09 -2.15
N HIS A 89 -2.09 15.17 -2.82
CA HIS A 89 -2.49 14.31 -3.93
C HIS A 89 -2.56 12.81 -3.57
N ASP A 90 -2.77 12.55 -2.28
CA ASP A 90 -3.06 11.23 -1.78
C ASP A 90 -4.54 10.89 -2.04
N MET A 91 -4.79 9.67 -2.54
CA MET A 91 -6.12 9.16 -2.80
C MET A 91 -6.65 8.42 -1.57
N GLY A 92 -7.92 8.58 -1.29
CA GLY A 92 -8.52 7.93 -0.13
C GLY A 92 -10.04 7.96 -0.13
N ARG A 93 -10.62 7.29 0.85
CA ARG A 93 -12.05 7.34 1.13
C ARG A 93 -12.29 7.36 2.64
N LEU A 94 -13.38 7.95 3.03
CA LEU A 94 -13.93 7.82 4.39
C LEU A 94 -15.08 6.81 4.37
N ASP A 95 -15.18 5.99 5.42
CA ASP A 95 -16.38 5.22 5.66
C ASP A 95 -17.41 6.01 6.50
N GLU A 96 -18.57 5.39 6.74
CA GLU A 96 -19.67 6.00 7.51
C GLU A 96 -19.27 6.31 8.97
N GLU A 97 -18.26 5.61 9.48
CA GLU A 97 -17.73 5.81 10.84
C GLU A 97 -16.59 6.85 10.90
N GLY A 98 -16.23 7.47 9.77
CA GLY A 98 -15.13 8.44 9.67
C GLY A 98 -13.74 7.83 9.69
N MET A 99 -13.61 6.54 9.39
CA MET A 99 -12.32 5.88 9.20
C MET A 99 -11.76 6.23 7.83
N LEU A 100 -10.56 6.77 7.79
CA LEU A 100 -9.83 7.08 6.55
C LEU A 100 -9.12 5.83 6.04
N TYR A 101 -9.32 5.53 4.76
CA TYR A 101 -8.62 4.50 4.02
C TYR A 101 -7.72 5.14 2.97
N PHE A 102 -6.44 4.85 3.03
CA PHE A 102 -5.45 5.33 2.08
C PHE A 102 -5.42 4.42 0.85
N LEU A 103 -5.64 5.00 -0.33
CA LEU A 103 -5.70 4.28 -1.61
C LEU A 103 -4.44 4.46 -2.47
N GLY A 104 -3.42 5.13 -1.93
CA GLY A 104 -2.18 5.40 -2.65
C GLY A 104 -2.12 6.83 -3.18
N ARG A 105 -1.05 7.16 -3.89
CA ARG A 105 -0.91 8.45 -4.56
C ARG A 105 -1.55 8.43 -5.93
N ARG A 106 -2.04 9.57 -6.39
CA ARG A 106 -2.59 9.71 -7.75
C ARG A 106 -1.60 9.24 -8.81
N GLU A 107 -0.33 9.54 -8.66
CA GLU A 107 0.76 9.14 -9.55
C GLU A 107 1.14 7.64 -9.48
N ASP A 108 0.72 6.94 -8.42
CA ASP A 108 0.95 5.50 -8.21
C ASP A 108 -0.23 4.64 -8.69
N GLN A 109 -1.08 5.17 -9.56
CA GLN A 109 -2.19 4.42 -10.17
C GLN A 109 -1.78 3.85 -11.53
N TYR A 110 -2.32 2.68 -11.82
CA TYR A 110 -2.19 2.01 -13.11
C TYR A 110 -3.47 2.16 -13.92
N HIS A 111 -3.35 2.21 -15.23
CA HIS A 111 -4.48 2.27 -16.15
C HIS A 111 -4.62 0.93 -16.84
N ILE A 112 -5.73 0.21 -16.58
CA ILE A 112 -5.95 -1.14 -17.13
C ILE A 112 -7.35 -1.21 -17.72
N LYS A 113 -7.45 -1.34 -19.01
CA LYS A 113 -8.73 -1.44 -19.74
C LYS A 113 -9.73 -0.33 -19.33
N GLY A 114 -9.25 0.89 -19.24
CA GLY A 114 -10.06 2.06 -18.86
C GLY A 114 -10.36 2.19 -17.37
N ASN A 115 -9.81 1.31 -16.51
CA ASN A 115 -9.98 1.39 -15.07
C ASN A 115 -8.72 1.92 -14.41
N HIS A 116 -8.90 2.74 -13.36
CA HIS A 116 -7.83 3.14 -12.47
C HIS A 116 -7.61 2.06 -11.40
N VAL A 117 -6.38 1.60 -11.27
CA VAL A 117 -6.00 0.56 -10.31
C VAL A 117 -4.98 1.11 -9.33
N SER A 118 -5.37 1.18 -8.08
CA SER A 118 -4.49 1.60 -7.00
C SER A 118 -3.42 0.54 -6.74
N ARG A 119 -2.14 0.93 -6.93
CA ARG A 119 -0.99 0.11 -6.53
C ARG A 119 -1.09 -0.30 -5.06
N GLN A 120 -1.45 0.64 -4.20
CA GLN A 120 -1.54 0.44 -2.76
C GLN A 120 -2.57 -0.62 -2.38
N LYS A 121 -3.73 -0.59 -3.04
CA LYS A 121 -4.79 -1.60 -2.83
C LYS A 121 -4.32 -2.99 -3.23
N VAL A 122 -3.69 -3.13 -4.39
CA VAL A 122 -3.16 -4.43 -4.83
C VAL A 122 -2.08 -4.92 -3.88
N LEU A 123 -1.14 -4.05 -3.50
CA LEU A 123 -0.03 -4.37 -2.60
C LEU A 123 -0.52 -4.86 -1.23
N SER A 124 -1.53 -4.22 -0.64
CA SER A 124 -2.06 -4.65 0.65
C SER A 124 -2.64 -6.07 0.60
N HIS A 125 -3.33 -6.43 -0.49
CA HIS A 125 -3.87 -7.79 -0.64
C HIS A 125 -2.77 -8.83 -0.90
N LEU A 126 -1.70 -8.46 -1.62
CA LEU A 126 -0.53 -9.32 -1.80
C LEU A 126 0.15 -9.63 -0.47
N LEU A 127 0.31 -8.63 0.39
CA LEU A 127 0.92 -8.79 1.72
C LEU A 127 0.07 -9.60 2.70
N MET A 128 -1.22 -9.82 2.41
CA MET A 128 -2.11 -10.68 3.20
C MET A 128 -2.06 -12.14 2.75
N LEU A 129 -1.42 -12.46 1.63
CA LEU A 129 -1.30 -13.83 1.14
C LEU A 129 -0.44 -14.68 2.09
N PRO A 130 -0.79 -15.97 2.28
CA PRO A 130 -0.06 -16.86 3.17
C PRO A 130 1.41 -16.99 2.76
N GLY A 131 2.33 -16.77 3.70
CA GLY A 131 3.77 -16.92 3.52
C GLY A 131 4.45 -15.77 2.78
N VAL A 132 3.73 -14.70 2.42
CA VAL A 132 4.33 -13.50 1.83
C VAL A 132 4.95 -12.64 2.93
N GLU A 133 6.23 -12.32 2.76
CA GLU A 133 6.97 -11.44 3.66
C GLU A 133 7.13 -10.02 3.11
N GLU A 134 7.50 -9.93 1.82
CA GLU A 134 7.54 -8.67 1.10
C GLU A 134 6.80 -8.81 -0.22
N ALA A 135 6.19 -7.73 -0.66
CA ALA A 135 5.53 -7.65 -1.94
C ALA A 135 5.83 -6.31 -2.64
N GLU A 136 5.81 -6.35 -3.95
CA GLU A 136 5.81 -5.16 -4.79
C GLU A 136 4.97 -5.44 -6.03
N VAL A 137 4.33 -4.40 -6.56
CA VAL A 137 3.63 -4.47 -7.84
C VAL A 137 4.10 -3.37 -8.77
N ILE A 138 4.34 -3.73 -10.01
CA ILE A 138 4.72 -2.79 -11.06
C ILE A 138 3.76 -2.90 -12.25
N GLY A 139 3.56 -1.80 -12.95
CA GLY A 139 2.87 -1.75 -14.25
C GLY A 139 3.89 -1.83 -15.38
N GLU A 140 3.73 -2.79 -16.25
CA GLU A 140 4.44 -2.87 -17.52
C GLU A 140 3.59 -2.26 -18.62
N LYS A 141 4.05 -1.17 -19.24
CA LYS A 141 3.33 -0.52 -20.36
C LYS A 141 3.21 -1.45 -21.55
N GLN A 142 1.98 -1.61 -22.04
CA GLN A 142 1.66 -2.36 -23.24
C GLN A 142 1.59 -1.43 -24.46
N ALA A 143 1.64 -1.99 -25.66
CA ALA A 143 1.58 -1.22 -26.90
C ALA A 143 0.29 -0.41 -27.09
N ASN A 144 -0.81 -0.83 -26.47
CA ASN A 144 -2.09 -0.12 -26.47
C ASN A 144 -2.19 1.01 -25.40
N GLY A 145 -1.11 1.27 -24.66
CA GLY A 145 -1.06 2.28 -23.61
C GLY A 145 -1.54 1.82 -22.23
N ASP A 146 -2.18 0.66 -22.12
CA ASP A 146 -2.58 0.08 -20.83
C ASP A 146 -1.36 -0.37 -20.00
N ASP A 147 -1.57 -0.53 -18.71
CA ASP A 147 -0.62 -1.20 -17.84
C ASP A 147 -0.98 -2.68 -17.69
N ARG A 148 0.04 -3.53 -17.58
CA ARG A 148 -0.10 -4.92 -17.17
C ARG A 148 0.60 -5.11 -15.83
N LEU A 149 -0.15 -5.51 -14.82
CA LEU A 149 0.39 -5.66 -13.47
C LEU A 149 1.23 -6.92 -13.34
N ILE A 150 2.41 -6.78 -12.74
CA ILE A 150 3.29 -7.87 -12.36
C ILE A 150 3.58 -7.72 -10.87
N ALA A 151 3.25 -8.75 -10.11
CA ALA A 151 3.57 -8.81 -8.68
C ALA A 151 4.90 -9.53 -8.46
N PHE A 152 5.68 -9.02 -7.52
CA PHE A 152 6.90 -9.65 -7.01
C PHE A 152 6.66 -9.96 -5.54
N LEU A 153 6.91 -11.21 -5.15
CA LEU A 153 6.70 -11.68 -3.78
C LEU A 153 7.96 -12.35 -3.26
N SER A 154 8.33 -12.06 -2.02
CA SER A 154 9.32 -12.82 -1.27
C SER A 154 8.67 -13.47 -0.05
N GLY A 155 9.28 -14.54 0.45
CA GLY A 155 8.81 -15.32 1.59
C GLY A 155 8.59 -16.79 1.26
N GLU A 156 8.18 -17.55 2.27
CA GLU A 156 7.93 -19.00 2.15
C GLU A 156 6.46 -19.27 1.80
N MET A 157 6.14 -19.19 0.52
CA MET A 157 4.79 -19.40 0.01
C MET A 157 4.62 -20.85 -0.46
N PRO A 158 3.86 -21.70 0.25
CA PRO A 158 3.61 -23.10 -0.15
C PRO A 158 2.69 -23.21 -1.37
N ALA A 159 1.86 -22.17 -1.61
CA ALA A 159 0.87 -22.15 -2.69
C ALA A 159 1.50 -21.87 -4.06
N SER A 160 0.99 -22.51 -5.12
CA SER A 160 1.40 -22.19 -6.50
C SER A 160 0.94 -20.79 -6.93
N GLU A 161 1.54 -20.23 -8.00
CA GLU A 161 1.12 -18.96 -8.59
C GLU A 161 -0.39 -18.94 -8.86
N ALA A 162 -0.91 -20.00 -9.48
CA ALA A 162 -2.35 -20.11 -9.79
C ALA A 162 -3.24 -20.10 -8.54
N ALA A 163 -2.78 -20.70 -7.44
CA ALA A 163 -3.50 -20.67 -6.16
C ALA A 163 -3.49 -19.28 -5.53
N LEU A 164 -2.35 -18.57 -5.57
CA LEU A 164 -2.25 -17.20 -5.10
C LEU A 164 -3.15 -16.24 -5.89
N LEU A 165 -3.18 -16.38 -7.22
CA LEU A 165 -4.07 -15.59 -8.08
C LEU A 165 -5.55 -15.83 -7.78
N ARG A 166 -5.96 -17.09 -7.46
CA ARG A 166 -7.34 -17.38 -7.05
C ARG A 166 -7.70 -16.70 -5.72
N LEU A 167 -6.80 -16.72 -4.74
CA LEU A 167 -7.03 -16.01 -3.48
C LEU A 167 -7.19 -14.51 -3.68
N LEU A 168 -6.43 -13.92 -4.58
CA LEU A 168 -6.58 -12.51 -4.95
C LEU A 168 -7.92 -12.24 -5.64
N ALA A 169 -8.40 -13.16 -6.49
CA ALA A 169 -9.66 -13.01 -7.22
C ALA A 169 -10.90 -13.00 -6.30
N GLU A 170 -10.78 -13.50 -5.08
CA GLU A 170 -11.85 -13.40 -4.07
C GLU A 170 -12.00 -11.98 -3.48
N LYS A 171 -10.96 -11.15 -3.59
CA LYS A 171 -10.85 -9.84 -2.92
C LYS A 171 -10.68 -8.66 -3.88
N LEU A 172 -10.13 -8.91 -5.05
CA LEU A 172 -9.81 -7.91 -6.05
C LEU A 172 -10.73 -8.05 -7.27
N ARG A 173 -10.98 -6.93 -7.95
CA ARG A 173 -11.69 -6.94 -9.22
C ARG A 173 -10.81 -7.56 -10.31
N PRO A 174 -11.38 -8.13 -11.40
CA PRO A 174 -10.60 -8.82 -12.45
C PRO A 174 -9.45 -8.00 -13.03
N TRP A 175 -9.61 -6.69 -13.15
CA TRP A 175 -8.57 -5.78 -13.66
C TRP A 175 -7.53 -5.36 -12.62
N GLU A 176 -7.77 -5.62 -11.33
CA GLU A 176 -6.83 -5.36 -10.24
C GLU A 176 -5.91 -6.57 -9.96
N ILE A 177 -6.22 -7.74 -10.53
CA ILE A 177 -5.44 -8.95 -10.33
C ILE A 177 -4.16 -8.88 -11.16
N PRO A 178 -2.97 -9.10 -10.57
CA PRO A 178 -1.74 -9.19 -11.34
C PRO A 178 -1.80 -10.26 -12.43
N HIS A 179 -1.32 -9.93 -13.61
CA HIS A 179 -1.22 -10.88 -14.72
C HIS A 179 -0.26 -12.03 -14.40
N ARG A 180 0.79 -11.75 -13.62
CA ARG A 180 1.79 -12.72 -13.18
C ARG A 180 2.26 -12.42 -11.77
N ILE A 181 2.68 -13.48 -11.07
CA ILE A 181 3.38 -13.39 -9.79
C ILE A 181 4.78 -13.97 -9.97
N LEU A 182 5.81 -13.18 -9.71
CA LEU A 182 7.20 -13.58 -9.75
C LEU A 182 7.73 -13.72 -8.32
N ARG A 183 8.29 -14.88 -8.00
CA ARG A 183 8.94 -15.11 -6.72
C ARG A 183 10.37 -14.62 -6.77
N VAL A 184 10.78 -13.90 -5.75
CA VAL A 184 12.12 -13.35 -5.59
C VAL A 184 12.66 -13.65 -4.19
N ALA A 185 13.97 -13.73 -4.05
CA ALA A 185 14.56 -13.93 -2.72
C ALA A 185 14.31 -12.72 -1.79
N SER A 186 14.32 -11.52 -2.35
CA SER A 186 13.98 -10.28 -1.66
C SER A 186 13.57 -9.21 -2.66
N ILE A 187 12.79 -8.23 -2.23
CA ILE A 187 12.46 -7.06 -3.06
C ILE A 187 13.67 -6.15 -3.15
N PRO A 188 14.23 -5.90 -4.36
CA PRO A 188 15.42 -5.07 -4.51
C PRO A 188 15.15 -3.63 -4.04
N LYS A 189 16.12 -3.08 -3.31
CA LYS A 189 16.10 -1.73 -2.78
C LYS A 189 17.20 -0.88 -3.41
N THR A 190 16.97 0.41 -3.51
CA THR A 190 17.97 1.42 -3.85
C THR A 190 18.91 1.65 -2.66
N SER A 191 20.00 2.39 -2.88
CA SER A 191 20.93 2.81 -1.81
C SER A 191 20.23 3.62 -0.69
N THR A 192 19.09 4.24 -0.99
CA THR A 192 18.27 4.98 0.00
C THR A 192 17.20 4.13 0.68
N GLY A 193 17.18 2.80 0.44
CA GLY A 193 16.23 1.87 1.05
C GLY A 193 14.85 1.81 0.38
N LYS A 194 14.59 2.61 -0.66
CA LYS A 194 13.34 2.56 -1.44
C LYS A 194 13.35 1.37 -2.40
N THR A 195 12.19 0.85 -2.77
CA THR A 195 12.08 -0.21 -3.79
C THR A 195 12.68 0.23 -5.12
N ASP A 196 13.57 -0.60 -5.67
CA ASP A 196 14.17 -0.38 -7.00
C ASP A 196 13.23 -0.92 -8.09
N ARG A 197 12.25 -0.10 -8.46
CA ARG A 197 11.26 -0.44 -9.51
C ARG A 197 11.89 -0.68 -10.87
N LYS A 198 13.04 -0.01 -11.20
CA LYS A 198 13.73 -0.20 -12.48
C LYS A 198 14.32 -1.61 -12.55
N ARG A 199 14.93 -2.08 -11.49
CA ARG A 199 15.46 -3.44 -11.39
C ARG A 199 14.35 -4.49 -11.47
N LEU A 200 13.21 -4.29 -10.79
CA LEU A 200 12.06 -5.18 -10.90
C LEU A 200 11.53 -5.26 -12.34
N LEU A 201 11.42 -4.13 -13.03
CA LEU A 201 10.99 -4.12 -14.43
C LEU A 201 11.96 -4.87 -15.36
N ALA A 202 13.26 -4.75 -15.13
CA ALA A 202 14.28 -5.51 -15.86
C ALA A 202 14.14 -7.03 -15.60
N MET A 203 13.90 -7.44 -14.37
CA MET A 203 13.66 -8.84 -13.99
C MET A 203 12.40 -9.39 -14.68
N ALA A 204 11.30 -8.62 -14.71
CA ALA A 204 10.08 -9.03 -15.41
C ALA A 204 10.32 -9.29 -16.90
N LYS A 205 11.05 -8.40 -17.57
CA LYS A 205 11.41 -8.56 -18.98
C LYS A 205 12.28 -9.78 -19.25
N ALA A 206 13.28 -10.04 -18.39
CA ALA A 206 14.16 -11.20 -18.53
C ALA A 206 13.40 -12.53 -18.45
N VAL A 207 12.42 -12.64 -17.54
CA VAL A 207 11.57 -13.84 -17.43
C VAL A 207 10.64 -14.00 -18.64
N SER A 208 10.16 -12.88 -19.22
CA SER A 208 9.31 -12.92 -20.41
C SER A 208 10.08 -13.39 -21.66
N LEU A 209 11.39 -13.09 -21.75
CA LEU A 209 12.26 -13.52 -22.85
C LEU A 209 12.76 -14.97 -22.69
N GLY A 210 12.87 -15.47 -21.45
CA GLY A 210 13.35 -16.81 -21.15
C GLY A 210 12.28 -17.92 -21.17
N GLY A 211 11.01 -17.57 -21.22
CA GLY A 211 9.87 -18.50 -21.22
C GLY A 211 9.40 -18.97 -22.62
N GLY A 212 10.14 -18.65 -23.67
CA GLY A 212 9.83 -19.02 -25.05
C GLY A 212 10.72 -20.17 -25.58
N LYS A 213 10.84 -21.28 -24.82
CA LYS A 213 11.37 -22.54 -25.35
C LYS A 213 10.45 -23.67 -24.93
#